data_40733d7c7486e27020b1c4b728c445e4
#
_entry.id   40733d7c7486e27020b1c4b728c445e4
#
_cell.length_a   1.000
_cell.length_b   1.000
_cell.length_c   1.000
_cell.angle_alpha   90.00
_cell.angle_beta   90.00
_cell.angle_gamma   90.00
#
_symmetry.space_group_name_H-M   'P 1'
#
loop_
_entity.id
_entity.type
_entity.pdbx_description
1 polymer ?
#
loop_
_entity_poly.entity_id
_entity_poly.type
_entity_poly.pdbx_seq_one_letter_code
_entity_poly.pdbx_strand_id
1 'polypeptide(L)'
;TPIKSSAASDVYKRQLVFRYNANKNSGYVSAPKASASATYGLTFFNCQVLSEEGCSGSKYYLARPWGADAYITWINCYMGKILKPNASNPYTDMSGNLAANARFFEYGSYGPAFAINSNRRQISATKANEMTSTSYLGWDPYTIVGTIRYTGTVKTDSIDRYVEKEYVSDTYSQTEGDDTGLAQYVQEGYAQSANVTGGGLLKETSDNYYTAGTAEEFLDAIQSVKKSGKASVIELTADIALGDKEVNNFDSYSSFITAHKLEPLIHPTLLKTGVSMLKLADMSNLTIYSKNGAKITHTCIDITGSNNIIIRNIEFDEIWEWDDYTEGAYDRNDWDYMTIEKGSSDIWVDHCTFYKSYDGVIDVKTPVNDSNITISWCEFLPASEDNVFFDEMMNAMKANPDNYPYYKHLLEEGMTDQQIYNYAYGQKKTHLLGQSDDDSSAKNIKLTLANNYYKNSMDRMPRLRYGTAHVYNCIMDAQDLREMRLDIEKTNPELAKKIVSNGASSNCGAHMLLENCYMSGITNALISGNGSSPAGYINAFNTIYMMDGAKQELKVALNTDKEGEVALVQDKDEFKKDLPYTGYTLYAVS
;
A
#
# COMPACT_ATOMS: atom_id res chain seq x y z
N THR A 1 -28.59 12.52 9.56
CA THR A 1 -28.96 11.34 10.38
C THR A 1 -27.86 11.13 11.39
N PRO A 2 -28.11 11.12 12.70
CA PRO A 2 -27.07 10.83 13.66
C PRO A 2 -26.67 9.37 13.46
N ILE A 3 -25.38 9.13 13.29
CA ILE A 3 -24.84 7.80 13.26
C ILE A 3 -25.01 7.23 14.67
N LYS A 4 -25.96 6.33 14.84
CA LYS A 4 -26.00 5.42 15.98
C LYS A 4 -24.97 4.35 15.70
N SER A 5 -23.72 4.62 16.00
CA SER A 5 -22.69 3.58 16.01
C SER A 5 -22.33 3.30 17.45
N SER A 6 -22.82 2.23 17.99
CA SER A 6 -22.28 1.58 19.19
C SER A 6 -21.11 0.66 18.82
N ALA A 7 -20.65 0.68 17.61
CA ALA A 7 -19.54 -0.10 17.15
C ALA A 7 -18.26 0.75 17.25
N ALA A 8 -17.54 0.55 18.32
CA ALA A 8 -16.12 0.79 18.35
C ALA A 8 -15.47 -0.34 17.53
N SER A 9 -15.70 -0.37 16.28
CA SER A 9 -14.92 -1.17 15.36
C SER A 9 -14.55 -0.25 14.27
N ASP A 10 -13.36 0.24 14.32
CA ASP A 10 -12.54 0.13 13.18
C ASP A 10 -11.28 0.92 13.27
N VAL A 11 -10.27 0.24 13.00
CA VAL A 11 -8.91 0.60 13.22
C VAL A 11 -8.33 1.35 12.04
N TYR A 12 -9.02 1.42 10.92
CA TYR A 12 -8.46 1.99 9.70
C TYR A 12 -9.22 3.17 9.15
N LYS A 13 -8.52 4.31 9.06
CA LYS A 13 -8.80 5.45 8.15
C LYS A 13 -10.28 5.84 8.06
N ARG A 14 -10.95 6.12 9.19
CA ARG A 14 -12.32 6.62 9.12
C ARG A 14 -12.32 8.11 8.79
N GLN A 15 -12.81 8.39 7.60
CA GLN A 15 -13.07 9.75 7.17
C GLN A 15 -14.47 10.17 7.60
N LEU A 16 -14.56 11.26 8.35
CA LEU A 16 -15.80 11.90 8.73
C LEU A 16 -15.97 13.12 7.82
N VAL A 17 -16.64 12.93 6.70
CA VAL A 17 -16.69 13.92 5.62
C VAL A 17 -17.95 14.79 5.76
N PHE A 18 -17.79 16.10 5.89
CA PHE A 18 -18.88 17.03 5.70
C PHE A 18 -19.29 17.08 4.23
N ARG A 19 -20.47 16.56 3.93
CA ARG A 19 -21.02 16.56 2.57
C ARG A 19 -21.50 17.96 2.18
N TYR A 20 -21.19 18.34 0.95
CA TYR A 20 -21.71 19.60 0.40
C TYR A 20 -23.22 19.55 0.25
N ASN A 21 -23.88 20.62 0.67
CA ASN A 21 -25.32 20.84 0.45
C ASN A 21 -25.55 22.31 0.15
N ALA A 22 -25.98 22.61 -1.06
CA ALA A 22 -26.23 23.99 -1.51
C ALA A 22 -27.20 24.77 -0.61
N ASN A 23 -28.12 24.09 0.08
CA ASN A 23 -29.10 24.69 0.96
C ASN A 23 -28.66 24.78 2.42
N LYS A 24 -27.55 24.19 2.81
CA LYS A 24 -27.03 24.14 4.19
C LYS A 24 -25.52 24.15 4.21
N ASN A 25 -24.94 25.30 4.44
CA ASN A 25 -23.51 25.46 4.58
C ASN A 25 -23.11 25.43 6.08
N SER A 26 -23.43 24.32 6.75
CA SER A 26 -23.14 24.09 8.17
C SER A 26 -23.18 22.60 8.52
N GLY A 27 -22.40 22.16 9.51
CA GLY A 27 -22.39 20.78 9.94
C GLY A 27 -21.80 20.57 11.33
N TYR A 28 -22.19 19.45 11.93
CA TYR A 28 -21.65 18.96 13.19
C TYR A 28 -21.26 17.50 12.98
N VAL A 29 -20.06 17.13 13.41
CA VAL A 29 -19.64 15.71 13.33
C VAL A 29 -20.48 14.90 14.31
N SER A 30 -20.75 15.46 15.50
CA SER A 30 -21.50 14.71 16.52
C SER A 30 -22.38 15.61 17.40
N ALA A 31 -23.35 14.97 18.05
CA ALA A 31 -24.14 15.54 19.11
C ALA A 31 -24.29 14.48 20.23
N PRO A 32 -23.26 14.30 21.07
CA PRO A 32 -23.25 13.25 22.09
C PRO A 32 -24.27 13.50 23.20
N LYS A 33 -24.78 12.41 23.77
CA LYS A 33 -25.58 12.40 25.00
C LYS A 33 -25.02 11.30 25.88
N ALA A 34 -24.74 11.62 27.13
CA ALA A 34 -24.29 10.65 28.12
C ALA A 34 -24.95 10.93 29.48
N SER A 35 -24.95 9.97 30.40
CA SER A 35 -25.34 10.22 31.78
C SER A 35 -24.15 10.79 32.57
N ALA A 36 -24.42 11.49 33.65
CA ALA A 36 -23.39 12.00 34.56
C ALA A 36 -22.45 10.89 35.08
N SER A 37 -23.02 9.69 35.29
CA SER A 37 -22.29 8.50 35.77
C SER A 37 -21.55 7.74 34.69
N ALA A 38 -21.64 8.12 33.42
CA ALA A 38 -20.94 7.42 32.34
C ALA A 38 -19.42 7.58 32.48
N THR A 39 -18.73 6.45 32.57
CA THR A 39 -17.27 6.40 32.65
C THR A 39 -16.63 6.89 31.34
N TYR A 40 -17.27 6.59 30.20
CA TYR A 40 -16.83 6.96 28.87
C TYR A 40 -17.99 7.55 28.06
N GLY A 41 -17.65 8.39 27.09
CA GLY A 41 -18.57 8.96 26.13
C GLY A 41 -18.37 8.38 24.73
N LEU A 42 -18.83 9.11 23.72
CA LEU A 42 -18.52 8.82 22.33
C LEU A 42 -17.04 9.12 22.10
N THR A 43 -16.28 8.15 21.59
CA THR A 43 -14.83 8.34 21.35
C THR A 43 -14.49 8.10 19.88
N PHE A 44 -13.71 9.01 19.32
CA PHE A 44 -13.16 8.91 17.99
C PHE A 44 -11.66 8.68 18.09
N PHE A 45 -11.19 7.58 17.48
CA PHE A 45 -9.77 7.23 17.42
C PHE A 45 -9.28 7.32 15.98
N ASN A 46 -8.18 8.01 15.74
CA ASN A 46 -7.50 8.06 14.44
C ASN A 46 -8.42 8.45 13.27
N CYS A 47 -9.41 9.28 13.53
CA CYS A 47 -10.35 9.72 12.52
C CYS A 47 -9.84 10.98 11.81
N GLN A 48 -10.24 11.12 10.55
CA GLN A 48 -10.05 12.37 9.81
C GLN A 48 -11.38 13.13 9.73
N VAL A 49 -11.36 14.41 10.05
CA VAL A 49 -12.51 15.29 9.81
C VAL A 49 -12.22 16.12 8.56
N LEU A 50 -12.90 15.78 7.48
CA LEU A 50 -12.71 16.34 6.15
C LEU A 50 -13.99 17.03 5.64
N SER A 51 -13.94 17.58 4.44
CA SER A 51 -15.11 18.13 3.76
C SER A 51 -15.02 17.94 2.26
N GLU A 52 -16.16 17.80 1.61
CA GLU A 52 -16.25 17.90 0.16
C GLU A 52 -15.96 19.32 -0.32
N GLU A 53 -15.55 19.43 -1.57
CA GLU A 53 -15.46 20.71 -2.27
C GLU A 53 -16.79 21.45 -2.25
N GLY A 54 -16.75 22.79 -2.13
CA GLY A 54 -17.93 23.62 -1.96
C GLY A 54 -18.37 23.84 -0.52
N CYS A 55 -17.95 23.02 0.45
CA CYS A 55 -18.14 23.32 1.85
C CYS A 55 -17.28 24.53 2.25
N SER A 56 -17.91 25.56 2.81
CA SER A 56 -17.19 26.80 3.17
C SER A 56 -17.84 27.49 4.36
N GLY A 57 -17.10 28.40 4.99
CA GLY A 57 -17.60 29.23 6.09
C GLY A 57 -17.33 28.71 7.48
N SER A 58 -17.85 29.39 8.50
CA SER A 58 -17.50 29.22 9.92
C SER A 58 -18.54 28.44 10.74
N LYS A 59 -19.37 27.63 10.08
CA LYS A 59 -20.48 26.91 10.75
C LYS A 59 -20.27 25.40 10.82
N TYR A 60 -19.03 24.96 10.81
CA TYR A 60 -18.68 23.56 10.94
C TYR A 60 -17.97 23.30 12.27
N TYR A 61 -18.45 22.31 13.02
CA TYR A 61 -18.03 22.04 14.39
C TYR A 61 -17.81 20.54 14.63
N LEU A 62 -16.95 20.20 15.57
CA LEU A 62 -16.71 18.81 16.02
C LEU A 62 -17.91 18.28 16.79
N ALA A 63 -18.47 19.06 17.71
CA ALA A 63 -19.59 18.60 18.50
C ALA A 63 -20.43 19.72 19.08
N ARG A 64 -21.67 19.34 19.49
CA ARG A 64 -22.58 20.13 20.33
C ARG A 64 -23.27 19.21 21.36
N PRO A 65 -23.50 19.64 22.60
CA PRO A 65 -24.04 18.75 23.65
C PRO A 65 -25.54 18.55 23.52
N TRP A 66 -26.00 17.32 23.29
CA TRP A 66 -27.44 16.99 23.32
C TRP A 66 -27.99 16.87 24.74
N GLY A 67 -27.18 16.91 25.77
CA GLY A 67 -27.56 16.90 27.17
C GLY A 67 -26.46 17.53 28.00
N ALA A 68 -26.81 17.93 29.25
CA ALA A 68 -25.89 18.64 30.13
C ALA A 68 -24.57 17.83 30.38
N ASP A 69 -24.69 16.52 30.46
CA ASP A 69 -23.59 15.60 30.73
C ASP A 69 -22.95 14.99 29.46
N ALA A 70 -23.16 15.61 28.29
CA ALA A 70 -22.60 15.12 27.03
C ALA A 70 -21.11 14.85 27.14
N TYR A 71 -20.67 13.72 26.59
CA TYR A 71 -19.27 13.28 26.71
C TYR A 71 -18.75 12.83 25.35
N ILE A 72 -17.65 13.41 24.90
CA ILE A 72 -16.93 13.06 23.67
C ILE A 72 -15.44 13.18 23.88
N THR A 73 -14.69 12.28 23.26
CA THR A 73 -13.22 12.35 23.23
C THR A 73 -12.72 12.11 21.83
N TRP A 74 -11.78 12.93 21.40
CA TRP A 74 -11.06 12.79 20.14
C TRP A 74 -9.62 12.42 20.43
N ILE A 75 -9.18 11.25 19.94
CA ILE A 75 -7.84 10.74 20.19
C ILE A 75 -7.13 10.57 18.84
N ASN A 76 -6.03 11.30 18.66
CA ASN A 76 -5.19 11.29 17.46
C ASN A 76 -5.95 11.51 16.15
N CYS A 77 -6.84 12.50 16.15
CA CYS A 77 -7.70 12.81 15.02
C CYS A 77 -7.16 13.99 14.19
N TYR A 78 -7.23 13.86 12.87
CA TYR A 78 -6.92 14.95 11.95
C TYR A 78 -8.07 15.95 11.87
N MET A 79 -7.76 17.23 12.07
CA MET A 79 -8.70 18.34 12.06
C MET A 79 -8.55 19.14 10.76
N GLY A 80 -9.38 18.82 9.76
CA GLY A 80 -9.28 19.37 8.41
C GLY A 80 -9.58 20.86 8.30
N LYS A 81 -9.23 21.48 7.18
CA LYS A 81 -9.37 22.92 6.87
C LYS A 81 -10.75 23.48 7.14
N ILE A 82 -11.80 22.68 6.94
CA ILE A 82 -13.18 23.12 7.13
C ILE A 82 -13.47 23.59 8.58
N LEU A 83 -12.74 23.04 9.54
CA LEU A 83 -12.84 23.42 10.95
C LEU A 83 -11.95 24.64 11.31
N LYS A 84 -11.08 25.10 10.39
CA LYS A 84 -10.10 26.16 10.66
C LYS A 84 -10.72 27.48 11.17
N PRO A 85 -11.88 27.94 10.67
CA PRO A 85 -12.53 29.13 11.22
C PRO A 85 -12.89 29.00 12.71
N ASN A 86 -13.10 27.77 13.20
CA ASN A 86 -13.44 27.45 14.59
C ASN A 86 -12.29 26.71 15.32
N ALA A 87 -11.06 26.80 14.85
CA ALA A 87 -9.94 26.04 15.41
C ALA A 87 -9.72 26.28 16.91
N SER A 88 -9.98 27.50 17.39
CA SER A 88 -9.86 27.84 18.82
C SER A 88 -11.02 27.31 19.68
N ASN A 89 -12.20 27.09 19.09
CA ASN A 89 -13.37 26.51 19.76
C ASN A 89 -14.24 25.75 18.77
N PRO A 90 -13.94 24.46 18.51
CA PRO A 90 -14.70 23.64 17.54
C PRO A 90 -15.98 23.06 18.14
N TYR A 91 -16.44 23.56 19.24
CA TYR A 91 -17.65 23.14 19.96
C TYR A 91 -18.66 24.29 20.07
N THR A 92 -19.95 23.98 20.00
CA THR A 92 -21.01 24.98 20.12
C THR A 92 -22.14 24.46 20.99
N ASP A 93 -22.94 25.37 21.55
CA ASP A 93 -24.04 25.05 22.44
C ASP A 93 -25.23 24.42 21.71
N MET A 94 -26.07 23.68 22.42
CA MET A 94 -27.27 23.08 21.89
C MET A 94 -28.40 23.04 22.92
N SER A 95 -29.54 23.62 22.58
CA SER A 95 -30.79 23.53 23.37
C SER A 95 -30.61 23.88 24.85
N GLY A 96 -29.86 24.94 25.14
CA GLY A 96 -29.56 25.39 26.51
C GLY A 96 -28.42 24.68 27.21
N ASN A 97 -27.88 23.61 26.62
CA ASN A 97 -26.67 22.95 27.11
C ASN A 97 -25.44 23.67 26.58
N LEU A 98 -24.58 24.12 27.47
CA LEU A 98 -23.34 24.82 27.10
C LEU A 98 -22.22 23.83 26.80
N ALA A 99 -21.54 24.01 25.68
CA ALA A 99 -20.38 23.19 25.31
C ALA A 99 -19.25 23.33 26.34
N ALA A 100 -19.11 24.49 26.96
CA ALA A 100 -18.13 24.74 28.02
C ALA A 100 -18.35 23.87 29.28
N ASN A 101 -19.57 23.42 29.54
CA ASN A 101 -19.92 22.57 30.69
C ASN A 101 -19.90 21.07 30.33
N ALA A 102 -19.96 20.73 29.04
CA ALA A 102 -19.93 19.34 28.59
C ALA A 102 -18.53 18.72 28.72
N ARG A 103 -18.46 17.40 28.80
CA ARG A 103 -17.21 16.62 28.89
C ARG A 103 -16.60 16.40 27.52
N PHE A 104 -16.08 17.47 26.92
CA PHE A 104 -15.44 17.43 25.60
C PHE A 104 -13.94 17.50 25.75
N PHE A 105 -13.25 16.45 25.25
CA PHE A 105 -11.83 16.25 25.44
C PHE A 105 -11.12 15.88 24.14
N GLU A 106 -9.82 16.14 24.10
CA GLU A 106 -8.93 15.79 23.00
C GLU A 106 -7.62 15.24 23.53
N TYR A 107 -6.95 14.42 22.69
CA TYR A 107 -5.57 14.00 22.90
C TYR A 107 -4.92 13.76 21.54
N GLY A 108 -3.72 14.32 21.33
CA GLY A 108 -2.93 14.07 20.13
C GLY A 108 -3.59 14.45 18.80
N SER A 109 -4.66 15.25 18.82
CA SER A 109 -5.26 15.77 17.58
C SER A 109 -4.30 16.71 16.86
N TYR A 110 -4.41 16.80 15.53
CA TYR A 110 -3.51 17.51 14.65
C TYR A 110 -4.21 18.07 13.41
N GLY A 111 -3.45 18.71 12.51
CA GLY A 111 -3.96 19.26 11.27
C GLY A 111 -4.23 20.78 11.32
N PRO A 112 -4.68 21.38 10.18
CA PRO A 112 -4.75 22.83 10.01
C PRO A 112 -5.76 23.52 10.94
N ALA A 113 -6.72 22.78 11.51
CA ALA A 113 -7.70 23.30 12.46
C ALA A 113 -7.45 22.83 13.90
N PHE A 114 -6.25 22.38 14.22
CA PHE A 114 -5.87 22.04 15.57
C PHE A 114 -5.38 23.29 16.33
N ALA A 115 -5.69 23.35 17.63
CA ALA A 115 -5.16 24.34 18.57
C ALA A 115 -5.22 23.76 19.99
N ILE A 116 -4.37 24.26 20.88
CA ILE A 116 -4.40 23.94 22.31
C ILE A 116 -4.78 25.19 23.08
N ASN A 117 -5.90 25.15 23.78
CA ASN A 117 -6.41 26.23 24.61
C ASN A 117 -7.48 25.71 25.59
N SER A 118 -8.04 26.59 26.43
CA SER A 118 -9.06 26.22 27.44
C SER A 118 -10.37 25.65 26.86
N ASN A 119 -10.72 25.96 25.62
CA ASN A 119 -11.91 25.41 24.96
C ASN A 119 -11.65 24.00 24.41
N ARG A 120 -10.39 23.67 24.16
CA ARG A 120 -9.96 22.37 23.63
C ARG A 120 -9.21 21.60 24.71
N ARG A 121 -9.98 21.09 25.64
CA ARG A 121 -9.45 20.45 26.85
C ARG A 121 -8.72 19.14 26.51
N GLN A 122 -7.46 19.08 26.90
CA GLN A 122 -6.62 17.91 26.65
C GLN A 122 -6.67 16.92 27.83
N ILE A 123 -6.75 15.64 27.54
CA ILE A 123 -6.49 14.59 28.53
C ILE A 123 -5.02 14.17 28.48
N SER A 124 -4.56 13.50 29.54
CA SER A 124 -3.18 12.99 29.60
C SER A 124 -3.01 11.75 28.71
N ALA A 125 -1.77 11.43 28.32
CA ALA A 125 -1.41 10.21 27.62
C ALA A 125 -1.91 8.95 28.38
N THR A 126 -1.71 8.94 29.70
CA THR A 126 -2.21 7.85 30.56
C THR A 126 -3.72 7.67 30.40
N LYS A 127 -4.49 8.78 30.43
CA LYS A 127 -5.94 8.70 30.28
C LYS A 127 -6.36 8.28 28.87
N ALA A 128 -5.67 8.74 27.84
CA ALA A 128 -5.92 8.32 26.46
C ALA A 128 -5.67 6.82 26.27
N ASN A 129 -4.59 6.29 26.85
CA ASN A 129 -4.26 4.87 26.82
C ASN A 129 -5.24 3.98 27.62
N GLU A 130 -5.86 4.52 28.67
CA GLU A 130 -6.94 3.82 29.39
C GLU A 130 -8.26 3.74 28.56
N MET A 131 -8.45 4.67 27.62
CA MET A 131 -9.64 4.77 26.79
C MET A 131 -9.48 3.86 25.56
N THR A 132 -9.38 2.56 25.79
CA THR A 132 -9.29 1.53 24.75
C THR A 132 -10.67 1.00 24.39
N SER A 133 -10.77 0.30 23.28
CA SER A 133 -12.00 -0.40 22.89
C SER A 133 -12.47 -1.38 23.97
N THR A 134 -11.54 -2.06 24.65
CA THR A 134 -11.83 -2.97 25.76
C THR A 134 -12.56 -2.26 26.89
N SER A 135 -12.14 -1.03 27.21
CA SER A 135 -12.78 -0.21 28.25
C SER A 135 -14.25 0.11 27.92
N TYR A 136 -14.60 0.18 26.64
CA TYR A 136 -15.95 0.50 26.17
C TYR A 136 -16.83 -0.71 25.99
N LEU A 137 -16.27 -1.80 25.48
CA LEU A 137 -17.02 -2.97 25.02
C LEU A 137 -17.03 -4.10 26.06
N GLY A 138 -16.15 -4.04 27.07
CA GLY A 138 -15.93 -5.14 28.02
C GLY A 138 -15.17 -6.33 27.42
N TRP A 139 -14.76 -6.22 26.14
CA TRP A 139 -13.90 -7.16 25.43
C TRP A 139 -12.99 -6.40 24.48
N ASP A 140 -11.86 -6.95 24.16
CA ASP A 140 -10.90 -6.29 23.27
C ASP A 140 -11.15 -6.68 21.81
N PRO A 141 -11.72 -5.80 20.97
CA PRO A 141 -11.85 -6.07 19.55
C PRO A 141 -10.50 -6.21 18.85
N TYR A 142 -9.43 -5.70 19.45
CA TYR A 142 -8.06 -5.80 18.92
C TYR A 142 -7.40 -7.15 19.23
N THR A 143 -7.95 -7.99 20.09
CA THR A 143 -7.61 -9.42 20.08
C THR A 143 -7.99 -10.08 18.76
N ILE A 144 -8.88 -9.43 18.03
CA ILE A 144 -9.32 -9.80 16.69
C ILE A 144 -8.62 -8.93 15.61
N VAL A 145 -8.31 -7.67 15.88
CA VAL A 145 -7.76 -6.69 14.91
C VAL A 145 -6.42 -6.04 15.34
N GLY A 146 -5.79 -6.53 16.39
CA GLY A 146 -4.55 -5.95 16.94
C GLY A 146 -4.76 -4.75 17.88
N THR A 147 -3.80 -4.53 18.76
CA THR A 147 -3.82 -3.45 19.76
C THR A 147 -2.97 -2.28 19.32
N ILE A 148 -3.54 -1.09 19.36
CA ILE A 148 -2.83 0.16 19.08
C ILE A 148 -2.65 0.91 20.38
N ARG A 149 -1.41 1.24 20.72
CA ARG A 149 -1.06 2.08 21.85
C ARG A 149 -0.32 3.33 21.40
N TYR A 150 -0.62 4.43 22.02
CA TYR A 150 -0.02 5.73 21.70
C TYR A 150 0.91 6.14 22.82
N THR A 151 2.15 6.42 22.47
CA THR A 151 3.14 6.95 23.40
C THR A 151 3.75 8.19 22.79
N GLY A 152 3.73 9.32 23.49
CA GLY A 152 4.43 10.54 23.06
C GLY A 152 3.54 11.70 22.63
N THR A 153 4.20 12.80 22.25
CA THR A 153 3.57 14.03 21.78
C THR A 153 3.48 13.99 20.26
N VAL A 154 2.28 14.09 19.74
CA VAL A 154 2.05 14.10 18.30
C VAL A 154 2.48 15.45 17.74
N LYS A 155 3.42 15.48 16.79
CA LYS A 155 3.74 16.68 16.03
C LYS A 155 2.51 17.13 15.23
N THR A 156 2.22 18.41 15.23
CA THR A 156 1.19 19.00 14.38
C THR A 156 1.79 19.22 13.01
N ASP A 157 1.25 18.55 12.02
CA ASP A 157 1.66 18.74 10.64
C ASP A 157 0.80 19.81 9.96
N SER A 158 1.43 20.64 9.13
CA SER A 158 0.75 21.69 8.37
C SER A 158 0.16 21.19 7.03
N ILE A 159 0.31 19.91 6.74
CA ILE A 159 -0.01 19.31 5.45
C ILE A 159 -1.50 19.01 5.36
N ASP A 160 -2.11 19.37 4.24
CA ASP A 160 -3.52 19.11 3.95
C ASP A 160 -3.83 17.67 3.54
N ARG A 161 -2.84 16.91 3.18
CA ARG A 161 -2.93 15.47 2.98
C ARG A 161 -2.96 14.77 4.32
N TYR A 162 -3.75 13.72 4.40
CA TYR A 162 -3.69 12.78 5.49
C TYR A 162 -2.32 12.13 5.49
N VAL A 163 -1.54 12.48 6.48
CA VAL A 163 -0.39 11.68 6.86
C VAL A 163 -0.94 10.63 7.82
N GLU A 164 -0.84 9.38 7.43
CA GLU A 164 -1.19 8.27 8.31
C GLU A 164 -0.34 8.37 9.55
N LYS A 165 -1.00 8.54 10.69
CA LYS A 165 -0.23 8.67 11.92
C LYS A 165 0.04 7.30 12.51
N GLU A 166 1.25 7.13 12.60
CA GLU A 166 2.15 6.44 13.50
C GLU A 166 1.47 5.66 14.60
N TYR A 167 1.49 4.39 14.43
CA TYR A 167 1.31 3.45 15.52
C TYR A 167 2.68 3.14 16.10
N VAL A 168 2.90 3.61 17.31
CA VAL A 168 4.16 3.41 18.00
C VAL A 168 4.01 2.19 18.88
N SER A 169 4.87 1.19 18.73
CA SER A 169 4.95 0.08 19.68
C SER A 169 5.34 0.61 21.06
N ASP A 170 4.99 -0.12 22.11
CA ASP A 170 5.34 0.24 23.50
C ASP A 170 6.85 0.45 23.75
N THR A 171 7.68 0.10 22.79
CA THR A 171 9.14 0.20 22.84
C THR A 171 9.69 1.43 22.12
N TYR A 172 8.83 2.19 21.43
CA TYR A 172 9.28 3.37 20.70
C TYR A 172 9.37 4.59 21.62
N SER A 173 10.59 5.01 21.91
CA SER A 173 10.86 6.36 22.43
C SER A 173 11.24 7.24 21.24
N GLN A 174 10.49 8.31 20.99
CA GLN A 174 10.92 9.32 20.04
C GLN A 174 12.34 9.76 20.43
N THR A 175 13.31 9.45 19.60
CA THR A 175 14.67 9.95 19.81
C THR A 175 14.63 11.47 19.68
N GLU A 176 15.04 12.15 20.74
CA GLU A 176 15.08 13.61 20.76
C GLU A 176 15.92 14.07 19.56
N GLY A 177 15.29 14.73 18.58
CA GLY A 177 15.95 15.23 17.37
C GLY A 177 15.67 14.50 16.06
N ASP A 178 14.75 13.52 16.01
CA ASP A 178 14.25 13.00 14.73
C ASP A 178 13.20 13.94 14.14
N ASP A 179 13.62 14.76 13.20
CA ASP A 179 12.77 15.67 12.41
C ASP A 179 12.37 15.09 11.05
N THR A 180 12.91 13.92 10.69
CA THR A 180 12.61 13.24 9.42
C THR A 180 11.37 12.37 9.48
N GLY A 181 10.94 11.95 10.67
CA GLY A 181 9.85 11.00 10.85
C GLY A 181 10.22 9.55 10.53
N LEU A 182 11.48 9.23 10.24
CA LEU A 182 11.91 7.88 9.89
C LEU A 182 11.79 6.87 11.04
N ALA A 183 11.88 7.35 12.28
CA ALA A 183 11.77 6.51 13.46
C ALA A 183 10.37 5.95 13.72
N GLN A 184 9.35 6.47 13.08
CA GLN A 184 7.96 6.06 13.28
C GLN A 184 7.62 4.69 12.70
N TYR A 185 8.38 4.20 11.75
CA TYR A 185 8.08 2.97 11.02
C TYR A 185 8.59 1.75 11.78
N VAL A 186 7.68 0.85 12.13
CA VAL A 186 7.99 -0.36 12.88
C VAL A 186 8.36 -1.48 11.92
N GLN A 187 9.51 -2.09 12.15
CA GLN A 187 9.96 -3.23 11.35
C GLN A 187 9.04 -4.44 11.52
N GLU A 188 8.75 -5.11 10.43
CA GLU A 188 7.93 -6.31 10.38
C GLU A 188 8.66 -7.46 9.68
N GLY A 189 8.22 -8.68 9.97
CA GLY A 189 8.64 -9.87 9.23
C GLY A 189 10.15 -10.08 9.15
N TYR A 190 10.62 -10.42 7.98
CA TYR A 190 12.06 -10.65 7.75
C TYR A 190 12.90 -9.38 7.86
N ALA A 191 12.34 -8.18 7.59
CA ALA A 191 13.05 -6.93 7.85
C ALA A 191 13.34 -6.74 9.35
N GLN A 192 12.40 -7.15 10.22
CA GLN A 192 12.59 -7.13 11.67
C GLN A 192 13.71 -8.10 12.09
N SER A 193 13.68 -9.33 11.61
CA SER A 193 14.69 -10.34 11.96
C SER A 193 16.09 -9.99 11.47
N ALA A 194 16.20 -9.37 10.30
CA ALA A 194 17.45 -8.91 9.73
C ALA A 194 17.89 -7.52 10.26
N ASN A 195 17.03 -6.87 11.05
CA ASN A 195 17.25 -5.50 11.54
C ASN A 195 17.56 -4.51 10.41
N VAL A 196 16.67 -4.46 9.40
CA VAL A 196 16.83 -3.58 8.23
C VAL A 196 16.65 -2.12 8.65
N THR A 197 17.74 -1.39 8.72
CA THR A 197 17.76 0.01 9.19
C THR A 197 17.95 1.03 8.07
N GLY A 198 18.26 0.57 6.84
CA GLY A 198 18.57 1.46 5.72
C GLY A 198 19.65 2.47 6.07
N GLY A 199 19.42 3.73 5.76
CA GLY A 199 20.32 4.83 6.10
C GLY A 199 20.33 5.21 7.59
N GLY A 200 19.48 4.60 8.42
CA GLY A 200 19.32 4.95 9.82
C GLY A 200 18.53 6.24 10.03
N LEU A 201 18.55 6.72 11.27
CA LEU A 201 17.85 7.95 11.68
C LEU A 201 18.77 9.16 11.54
N LEU A 202 19.06 9.56 10.31
CA LEU A 202 19.88 10.74 10.04
C LEU A 202 19.03 12.01 10.18
N LYS A 203 19.66 13.07 10.71
CA LYS A 203 19.07 14.42 10.71
C LYS A 203 19.19 15.03 9.31
N GLU A 204 18.25 15.88 8.94
CA GLU A 204 18.29 16.64 7.68
C GLU A 204 19.57 17.47 7.51
N THR A 205 20.22 17.83 8.63
CA THR A 205 21.49 18.56 8.63
C THR A 205 22.73 17.68 8.47
N SER A 206 22.57 16.37 8.35
CA SER A 206 23.69 15.43 8.22
C SER A 206 24.25 15.44 6.79
N ASP A 207 25.56 15.34 6.65
CA ASP A 207 26.26 15.33 5.34
C ASP A 207 25.82 14.17 4.41
N ASN A 208 25.21 13.13 4.97
CA ASN A 208 24.72 11.95 4.24
C ASN A 208 23.19 11.93 4.09
N TYR A 209 22.53 13.05 4.39
CA TYR A 209 21.13 13.26 4.14
C TYR A 209 20.99 14.14 2.91
N TYR A 210 20.37 13.61 1.88
CA TYR A 210 20.19 14.26 0.57
C TYR A 210 18.71 14.54 0.35
N THR A 211 18.41 15.69 -0.24
CA THR A 211 17.07 16.01 -0.74
C THR A 211 17.11 16.08 -2.26
N ALA A 212 16.07 15.58 -2.91
CA ALA A 212 15.96 15.63 -4.36
C ALA A 212 14.52 15.99 -4.77
N GLY A 213 14.38 17.09 -5.52
CA GLY A 213 13.13 17.55 -6.14
C GLY A 213 13.12 17.46 -7.65
N THR A 214 14.23 17.00 -8.25
CA THR A 214 14.38 16.81 -9.69
C THR A 214 15.09 15.49 -10.00
N ALA A 215 14.98 15.02 -11.22
CA ALA A 215 15.71 13.84 -11.69
C ALA A 215 17.23 14.00 -11.50
N GLU A 216 17.75 15.18 -11.83
CA GLU A 216 19.16 15.51 -11.67
C GLU A 216 19.63 15.38 -10.23
N GLU A 217 18.95 16.04 -9.31
CA GLU A 217 19.27 15.99 -7.88
C GLU A 217 19.18 14.55 -7.32
N PHE A 218 18.20 13.76 -7.78
CA PHE A 218 18.06 12.38 -7.36
C PHE A 218 19.23 11.51 -7.81
N LEU A 219 19.65 11.66 -9.06
CA LEU A 219 20.79 10.93 -9.61
C LEU A 219 22.12 11.37 -8.97
N ASP A 220 22.28 12.68 -8.70
CA ASP A 220 23.42 13.22 -7.94
C ASP A 220 23.49 12.65 -6.53
N ALA A 221 22.36 12.54 -5.85
CA ALA A 221 22.28 11.95 -4.52
C ALA A 221 22.70 10.47 -4.55
N ILE A 222 22.19 9.67 -5.49
CA ILE A 222 22.59 8.26 -5.66
C ILE A 222 24.08 8.13 -5.91
N GLN A 223 24.64 8.96 -6.79
CA GLN A 223 26.08 8.96 -7.05
C GLN A 223 26.88 9.31 -5.79
N SER A 224 26.43 10.30 -5.04
CA SER A 224 27.06 10.72 -3.79
C SER A 224 27.04 9.62 -2.73
N VAL A 225 25.91 8.94 -2.57
CA VAL A 225 25.79 7.76 -1.70
C VAL A 225 26.77 6.68 -2.11
N LYS A 226 26.81 6.31 -3.38
CA LYS A 226 27.74 5.28 -3.88
C LYS A 226 29.20 5.65 -3.66
N LYS A 227 29.55 6.91 -3.90
CA LYS A 227 30.92 7.41 -3.71
C LYS A 227 31.31 7.45 -2.24
N SER A 228 30.39 7.80 -1.36
CA SER A 228 30.66 7.91 0.09
C SER A 228 30.79 6.52 0.74
N GLY A 229 29.99 5.54 0.30
CA GLY A 229 29.86 4.23 0.92
C GLY A 229 29.33 4.26 2.35
N LYS A 230 28.75 5.39 2.77
CA LYS A 230 28.23 5.58 4.13
C LYS A 230 26.71 5.33 4.17
N ALA A 231 26.21 5.05 5.37
CA ALA A 231 24.78 5.05 5.62
C ALA A 231 24.18 6.40 5.21
N SER A 232 23.14 6.39 4.38
CA SER A 232 22.61 7.59 3.73
C SER A 232 21.09 7.55 3.59
N VAL A 233 20.51 8.74 3.61
CA VAL A 233 19.08 8.96 3.35
C VAL A 233 18.93 9.87 2.15
N ILE A 234 18.02 9.50 1.22
CA ILE A 234 17.59 10.36 0.11
C ILE A 234 16.08 10.63 0.29
N GLU A 235 15.73 11.87 0.51
CA GLU A 235 14.35 12.34 0.58
C GLU A 235 13.92 12.91 -0.77
N LEU A 236 12.86 12.35 -1.36
CA LEU A 236 12.22 12.92 -2.54
C LEU A 236 11.23 13.99 -2.09
N THR A 237 11.46 15.22 -2.50
CA THR A 237 10.65 16.39 -2.11
C THR A 237 9.61 16.80 -3.16
N ALA A 238 9.67 16.23 -4.36
CA ALA A 238 8.72 16.42 -5.45
C ALA A 238 8.65 15.17 -6.33
N ASP A 239 7.67 15.13 -7.22
CA ASP A 239 7.54 14.08 -8.23
C ASP A 239 8.73 14.12 -9.21
N ILE A 240 9.22 12.94 -9.60
CA ILE A 240 10.41 12.78 -10.43
C ILE A 240 10.09 11.89 -11.63
N ALA A 241 10.39 12.37 -12.82
CA ALA A 241 10.34 11.60 -14.05
C ALA A 241 11.77 11.23 -14.51
N LEU A 242 12.02 9.95 -14.71
CA LEU A 242 13.33 9.42 -15.09
C LEU A 242 13.32 8.70 -16.46
N GLY A 243 12.47 9.16 -17.39
CA GLY A 243 12.46 8.60 -18.74
C GLY A 243 13.82 8.67 -19.43
N ASP A 244 14.13 7.70 -20.30
CA ASP A 244 15.40 7.64 -21.04
C ASP A 244 15.78 8.97 -21.70
N LYS A 245 14.82 9.62 -22.36
CA LYS A 245 15.05 10.92 -23.03
C LYS A 245 15.16 12.08 -22.06
N GLU A 246 14.60 11.95 -20.87
CA GLU A 246 14.66 12.97 -19.82
C GLU A 246 16.02 12.99 -19.13
N VAL A 247 16.71 11.85 -19.07
CA VAL A 247 17.99 11.69 -18.38
C VAL A 247 19.19 11.51 -19.30
N ASN A 248 18.99 11.47 -20.60
CA ASN A 248 20.03 11.21 -21.62
C ASN A 248 21.16 12.26 -21.68
N ASN A 249 20.99 13.40 -21.05
CA ASN A 249 22.02 14.45 -21.01
C ASN A 249 22.94 14.35 -19.78
N PHE A 250 22.79 13.29 -18.96
CA PHE A 250 23.54 13.10 -17.73
C PHE A 250 24.71 12.15 -17.91
N ASP A 251 25.78 12.60 -18.55
CA ASP A 251 27.00 11.80 -18.75
C ASP A 251 27.60 11.29 -17.43
N SER A 252 27.44 12.03 -16.34
CA SER A 252 27.95 11.67 -15.02
C SER A 252 27.17 10.52 -14.34
N TYR A 253 25.93 10.22 -14.80
CA TYR A 253 25.06 9.21 -14.21
C TYR A 253 24.93 7.95 -15.05
N SER A 254 25.55 7.88 -16.20
CA SER A 254 25.46 6.73 -17.11
C SER A 254 25.80 5.38 -16.46
N SER A 255 26.57 5.38 -15.35
CA SER A 255 26.90 4.17 -14.59
C SER A 255 25.72 3.68 -13.71
N PHE A 256 24.69 4.48 -13.49
CA PHE A 256 23.55 4.15 -12.64
C PHE A 256 22.27 3.90 -13.41
N ILE A 257 22.14 4.47 -14.59
CA ILE A 257 20.97 4.37 -15.43
C ILE A 257 21.31 3.61 -16.70
N THR A 258 20.50 2.62 -16.99
CA THR A 258 20.48 1.94 -18.29
C THR A 258 19.13 2.18 -18.90
N ALA A 259 19.07 2.88 -20.03
CA ALA A 259 17.84 3.05 -20.77
C ALA A 259 17.41 1.73 -21.43
N HIS A 260 16.12 1.46 -21.41
CA HIS A 260 15.54 0.38 -22.20
C HIS A 260 15.46 0.82 -23.66
N LYS A 261 16.26 0.18 -24.50
CA LYS A 261 16.23 0.37 -25.97
C LYS A 261 15.11 -0.48 -26.55
N LEU A 262 13.97 0.10 -26.68
CA LEU A 262 12.79 -0.60 -27.18
C LEU A 262 12.44 -0.12 -28.57
N GLU A 263 12.27 -1.08 -29.40
CA GLU A 263 11.79 -0.93 -30.76
C GLU A 263 10.55 -1.80 -30.96
N PRO A 264 9.47 -1.18 -31.36
CA PRO A 264 9.01 0.17 -31.09
C PRO A 264 8.26 0.27 -29.76
N LEU A 265 8.41 1.36 -29.03
CA LEU A 265 7.47 1.74 -27.99
C LEU A 265 6.14 2.10 -28.64
N ILE A 266 5.06 1.56 -28.12
CA ILE A 266 3.72 1.76 -28.71
C ILE A 266 2.99 2.89 -27.98
N HIS A 267 3.26 3.06 -26.69
CA HIS A 267 2.62 4.10 -25.90
C HIS A 267 3.05 5.51 -26.35
N PRO A 268 2.09 6.42 -26.65
CA PRO A 268 2.39 7.75 -27.18
C PRO A 268 3.33 8.58 -26.29
N THR A 269 3.17 8.53 -24.97
CA THR A 269 4.05 9.22 -24.02
C THR A 269 5.43 8.59 -24.00
N LEU A 270 5.52 7.25 -23.90
CA LEU A 270 6.82 6.55 -23.84
C LEU A 270 7.64 6.71 -25.14
N LEU A 271 7.02 6.94 -26.28
CA LEU A 271 7.73 7.32 -27.53
C LEU A 271 8.49 8.63 -27.36
N LYS A 272 8.04 9.51 -26.48
CA LYS A 272 8.68 10.81 -26.22
C LYS A 272 9.68 10.75 -25.09
N THR A 273 9.33 10.11 -23.98
CA THR A 273 10.12 10.08 -22.74
C THR A 273 11.03 8.86 -22.66
N GLY A 274 10.59 7.70 -23.15
CA GLY A 274 11.26 6.41 -22.95
C GLY A 274 11.07 5.88 -21.54
N VAL A 275 11.78 4.78 -21.21
CA VAL A 275 11.83 4.17 -19.88
C VAL A 275 13.28 3.97 -19.49
N SER A 276 13.64 4.37 -18.28
CA SER A 276 14.97 4.16 -17.72
C SER A 276 14.97 2.99 -16.71
N MET A 277 16.12 2.32 -16.60
CA MET A 277 16.40 1.39 -15.52
C MET A 277 17.43 2.01 -14.59
N LEU A 278 16.99 2.43 -13.42
CA LEU A 278 17.86 2.95 -12.37
C LEU A 278 18.52 1.79 -11.62
N LYS A 279 19.85 1.68 -11.70
CA LYS A 279 20.61 0.63 -11.00
C LYS A 279 21.11 1.09 -9.65
N LEU A 280 20.60 0.49 -8.58
CA LEU A 280 21.13 0.57 -7.23
C LEU A 280 22.09 -0.62 -7.04
N ALA A 281 23.31 -0.49 -7.56
CA ALA A 281 24.27 -1.58 -7.63
C ALA A 281 25.38 -1.44 -6.58
N ASP A 282 25.64 -2.53 -5.82
CA ASP A 282 26.68 -2.61 -4.79
C ASP A 282 26.54 -1.49 -3.72
N MET A 283 25.32 -1.20 -3.33
CA MET A 283 24.98 -0.17 -2.34
C MET A 283 24.54 -0.82 -1.02
N SER A 284 24.78 -0.13 0.06
CA SER A 284 24.36 -0.62 1.38
C SER A 284 23.93 0.52 2.29
N ASN A 285 23.05 0.20 3.24
CA ASN A 285 22.61 1.15 4.26
C ASN A 285 21.99 2.43 3.66
N LEU A 286 21.01 2.26 2.79
CA LEU A 286 20.34 3.35 2.08
C LEU A 286 18.85 3.36 2.37
N THR A 287 18.32 4.54 2.68
CA THR A 287 16.88 4.80 2.68
C THR A 287 16.55 5.79 1.57
N ILE A 288 15.62 5.43 0.68
CA ILE A 288 15.00 6.35 -0.28
C ILE A 288 13.53 6.49 0.12
N TYR A 289 13.11 7.71 0.39
CA TYR A 289 11.75 7.93 0.87
C TYR A 289 11.21 9.31 0.47
N SER A 290 9.92 9.51 0.66
CA SER A 290 9.31 10.84 0.58
C SER A 290 8.44 11.10 1.81
N LYS A 291 8.53 12.27 2.41
CA LYS A 291 7.61 12.69 3.48
C LYS A 291 6.18 12.87 2.97
N ASN A 292 6.04 13.26 1.71
CA ASN A 292 4.78 13.72 1.14
C ASN A 292 4.17 12.75 0.12
N GLY A 293 4.81 11.60 -0.13
CA GLY A 293 4.38 10.64 -1.13
C GLY A 293 4.69 11.13 -2.55
N ALA A 294 5.95 11.43 -2.84
CA ALA A 294 6.38 11.79 -4.20
C ALA A 294 6.23 10.61 -5.16
N LYS A 295 5.97 10.91 -6.42
CA LYS A 295 5.81 9.93 -7.50
C LYS A 295 7.10 9.80 -8.32
N ILE A 296 7.48 8.57 -8.66
CA ILE A 296 8.50 8.27 -9.67
C ILE A 296 7.81 7.70 -10.91
N THR A 297 8.05 8.30 -12.07
CA THR A 297 7.49 7.84 -13.35
C THR A 297 8.58 7.39 -14.31
N HIS A 298 8.19 6.61 -15.33
CA HIS A 298 9.03 6.18 -16.46
C HIS A 298 10.30 5.42 -16.05
N THR A 299 10.28 4.71 -14.90
CA THR A 299 11.49 4.13 -14.33
C THR A 299 11.26 2.75 -13.73
N CYS A 300 12.17 1.83 -14.08
CA CYS A 300 12.39 0.57 -13.36
C CYS A 300 13.56 0.74 -12.40
N ILE A 301 13.51 0.14 -11.23
CA ILE A 301 14.61 0.13 -10.26
C ILE A 301 15.19 -1.30 -10.18
N ASP A 302 16.48 -1.43 -10.49
CA ASP A 302 17.24 -2.68 -10.37
C ASP A 302 18.16 -2.63 -9.15
N ILE A 303 17.80 -3.37 -8.09
CA ILE A 303 18.58 -3.47 -6.85
C ILE A 303 19.49 -4.69 -6.98
N THR A 304 20.77 -4.44 -7.29
CA THR A 304 21.74 -5.46 -7.67
C THR A 304 22.89 -5.52 -6.66
N GLY A 305 23.15 -6.69 -6.05
CA GLY A 305 24.28 -6.88 -5.13
C GLY A 305 24.27 -5.94 -3.92
N SER A 306 23.10 -5.46 -3.53
CA SER A 306 22.90 -4.41 -2.52
C SER A 306 22.24 -4.96 -1.27
N ASN A 307 22.48 -4.33 -0.12
CA ASN A 307 21.88 -4.80 1.12
C ASN A 307 21.49 -3.66 2.07
N ASN A 308 20.58 -3.96 2.99
CA ASN A 308 20.07 -3.02 3.96
C ASN A 308 19.51 -1.75 3.29
N ILE A 309 18.52 -1.94 2.42
CA ILE A 309 17.87 -0.88 1.63
C ILE A 309 16.43 -0.73 2.08
N ILE A 310 16.00 0.50 2.30
CA ILE A 310 14.60 0.86 2.54
C ILE A 310 14.12 1.75 1.39
N ILE A 311 12.96 1.39 0.80
CA ILE A 311 12.22 2.24 -0.14
C ILE A 311 10.86 2.50 0.49
N ARG A 312 10.49 3.79 0.68
CA ARG A 312 9.34 4.09 1.52
C ARG A 312 8.55 5.31 1.08
N ASN A 313 7.21 5.17 1.15
CA ASN A 313 6.25 6.25 0.92
C ASN A 313 6.45 6.96 -0.43
N ILE A 314 6.59 6.16 -1.49
CA ILE A 314 6.80 6.61 -2.87
C ILE A 314 5.72 5.97 -3.75
N GLU A 315 5.16 6.74 -4.66
CA GLU A 315 4.28 6.24 -5.72
C GLU A 315 5.10 5.91 -6.98
N PHE A 316 4.75 4.81 -7.67
CA PHE A 316 5.38 4.37 -8.91
C PHE A 316 4.33 4.25 -10.01
N ASP A 317 4.56 4.89 -11.16
CA ASP A 317 3.58 4.95 -12.24
C ASP A 317 4.26 5.05 -13.62
N GLU A 318 3.46 4.88 -14.67
CA GLU A 318 3.77 5.21 -16.06
C GLU A 318 4.92 4.41 -16.70
N ILE A 319 4.92 3.07 -16.50
CA ILE A 319 5.81 2.17 -17.26
C ILE A 319 5.01 1.16 -18.09
N TRP A 320 3.73 1.43 -18.36
CA TRP A 320 2.88 0.49 -19.08
C TRP A 320 2.73 0.81 -20.57
N GLU A 321 2.78 -0.24 -21.38
CA GLU A 321 2.27 -0.28 -22.74
C GLU A 321 1.71 -1.68 -23.03
N TRP A 322 0.91 -1.85 -24.05
CA TRP A 322 0.66 -3.17 -24.59
C TRP A 322 1.71 -3.53 -25.64
N ASP A 323 2.32 -4.69 -25.47
CA ASP A 323 3.20 -5.27 -26.48
C ASP A 323 2.35 -6.03 -27.50
N ASP A 324 1.99 -5.36 -28.57
CA ASP A 324 1.18 -5.95 -29.64
C ASP A 324 1.89 -7.07 -30.41
N TYR A 325 3.22 -7.17 -30.30
CA TYR A 325 3.98 -8.25 -30.95
C TYR A 325 3.80 -9.59 -30.25
N THR A 326 3.51 -9.57 -28.97
CA THR A 326 3.28 -10.76 -28.15
C THR A 326 1.80 -10.96 -27.82
N GLU A 327 0.88 -10.27 -28.52
CA GLU A 327 -0.55 -10.27 -28.22
C GLU A 327 -0.84 -9.95 -26.73
N GLY A 328 -0.09 -9.00 -26.17
CA GLY A 328 -0.20 -8.61 -24.77
C GLY A 328 0.44 -9.59 -23.77
N ALA A 329 1.26 -10.54 -24.21
CA ALA A 329 1.92 -11.51 -23.34
C ALA A 329 3.07 -10.93 -22.49
N TYR A 330 3.54 -9.72 -22.79
CA TYR A 330 4.54 -8.97 -22.01
C TYR A 330 5.92 -9.62 -21.87
N ASP A 331 6.39 -10.27 -22.89
CA ASP A 331 7.69 -10.97 -22.85
C ASP A 331 8.83 -10.16 -23.44
N ARG A 332 8.51 -8.98 -24.01
CA ARG A 332 9.48 -8.23 -24.80
C ARG A 332 10.34 -7.30 -23.96
N ASN A 333 9.77 -6.62 -23.00
CA ASN A 333 10.41 -5.52 -22.27
C ASN A 333 10.87 -5.91 -20.86
N ASP A 334 10.21 -6.86 -20.19
CA ASP A 334 10.51 -7.28 -18.80
C ASP A 334 10.60 -6.08 -17.82
N TRP A 335 9.68 -5.11 -17.96
CA TRP A 335 9.64 -3.93 -17.11
C TRP A 335 8.86 -4.19 -15.83
N ASP A 336 9.59 -4.42 -14.76
CA ASP A 336 9.08 -4.39 -13.39
C ASP A 336 9.40 -3.03 -12.75
N TYR A 337 8.60 -2.54 -11.84
CA TYR A 337 8.99 -1.33 -11.06
C TYR A 337 10.23 -1.58 -10.24
N MET A 338 10.37 -2.79 -9.66
CA MET A 338 11.58 -3.18 -8.93
C MET A 338 11.98 -4.61 -9.26
N THR A 339 13.26 -4.80 -9.55
CA THR A 339 13.90 -6.11 -9.61
C THR A 339 14.98 -6.19 -8.53
N ILE A 340 14.88 -7.17 -7.62
CA ILE A 340 15.83 -7.42 -6.55
C ILE A 340 16.65 -8.65 -6.94
N GLU A 341 17.93 -8.46 -7.25
CA GLU A 341 18.72 -9.57 -7.84
C GLU A 341 20.19 -9.61 -7.41
N LYS A 342 20.89 -10.63 -7.91
CA LYS A 342 22.36 -10.83 -7.79
C LYS A 342 22.85 -10.77 -6.34
N GLY A 343 22.13 -11.44 -5.44
CA GLY A 343 22.52 -11.55 -4.04
C GLY A 343 22.15 -10.35 -3.19
N SER A 344 21.27 -9.48 -3.67
CA SER A 344 20.69 -8.43 -2.83
C SER A 344 19.90 -9.02 -1.67
N SER A 345 20.02 -8.41 -0.49
CA SER A 345 19.41 -8.89 0.75
C SER A 345 19.00 -7.74 1.68
N ASP A 346 18.18 -8.07 2.67
CA ASP A 346 17.78 -7.13 3.71
C ASP A 346 17.11 -5.88 3.12
N ILE A 347 16.03 -6.13 2.36
CA ILE A 347 15.30 -5.09 1.64
C ILE A 347 13.93 -4.90 2.28
N TRP A 348 13.58 -3.65 2.54
CA TRP A 348 12.26 -3.29 3.04
C TRP A 348 11.60 -2.26 2.12
N VAL A 349 10.53 -2.67 1.43
CA VAL A 349 9.65 -1.79 0.65
C VAL A 349 8.40 -1.54 1.48
N ASP A 350 8.11 -0.28 1.78
CA ASP A 350 7.15 0.04 2.82
C ASP A 350 6.33 1.30 2.48
N HIS A 351 5.02 1.26 2.69
CA HIS A 351 4.10 2.38 2.41
C HIS A 351 4.20 2.93 0.99
N CYS A 352 4.50 2.08 0.00
CA CYS A 352 4.58 2.48 -1.40
C CYS A 352 3.28 2.16 -2.15
N THR A 353 2.98 2.95 -3.16
CA THR A 353 1.87 2.70 -4.09
C THR A 353 2.43 2.39 -5.47
N PHE A 354 2.00 1.28 -6.04
CA PHE A 354 2.39 0.85 -7.37
C PHE A 354 1.16 0.78 -8.26
N TYR A 355 1.17 1.60 -9.30
CA TYR A 355 0.14 1.55 -10.32
C TYR A 355 0.46 0.50 -11.38
N LYS A 356 -0.29 0.50 -12.47
CA LYS A 356 -0.15 -0.49 -13.54
C LYS A 356 1.26 -0.52 -14.12
N SER A 357 1.91 -1.68 -14.02
CA SER A 357 3.21 -1.96 -14.64
C SER A 357 3.07 -2.61 -16.02
N TYR A 358 4.17 -2.75 -16.73
CA TYR A 358 4.25 -3.50 -17.98
C TYR A 358 4.23 -5.02 -17.73
N ASP A 359 5.18 -5.55 -16.96
CA ASP A 359 5.24 -6.97 -16.56
C ASP A 359 4.82 -7.16 -15.10
N GLY A 360 5.74 -7.40 -14.18
CA GLY A 360 5.49 -7.49 -12.75
C GLY A 360 5.63 -6.15 -12.03
N VAL A 361 5.52 -6.17 -10.70
CA VAL A 361 5.72 -4.99 -9.86
C VAL A 361 7.03 -5.10 -9.09
N ILE A 362 7.19 -6.17 -8.30
CA ILE A 362 8.44 -6.42 -7.56
C ILE A 362 8.83 -7.87 -7.76
N ASP A 363 9.91 -8.08 -8.48
CA ASP A 363 10.47 -9.40 -8.76
C ASP A 363 11.76 -9.65 -7.96
N VAL A 364 11.95 -10.90 -7.52
CA VAL A 364 13.15 -11.32 -6.79
C VAL A 364 13.84 -12.45 -7.55
N LYS A 365 15.07 -12.22 -7.95
CA LYS A 365 15.85 -13.12 -8.81
C LYS A 365 17.23 -13.40 -8.19
N THR A 366 17.75 -14.60 -8.38
CA THR A 366 19.16 -14.98 -8.10
C THR A 366 19.70 -14.60 -6.70
N PRO A 367 19.05 -14.97 -5.59
CA PRO A 367 19.61 -14.74 -4.26
C PRO A 367 20.85 -15.60 -4.03
N VAL A 368 21.87 -15.07 -3.37
CA VAL A 368 23.11 -15.80 -3.01
C VAL A 368 23.01 -16.35 -1.60
N ASN A 369 22.52 -15.52 -0.67
CA ASN A 369 22.26 -15.87 0.72
C ASN A 369 20.79 -15.59 1.02
N ASP A 370 20.34 -15.78 2.27
CA ASP A 370 18.99 -15.43 2.68
C ASP A 370 18.71 -13.96 2.33
N SER A 371 17.66 -13.73 1.54
CA SER A 371 17.38 -12.41 0.98
C SER A 371 16.70 -11.46 1.96
N ASN A 372 15.92 -11.97 2.94
CA ASN A 372 15.22 -11.20 3.97
C ASN A 372 14.46 -9.98 3.42
N ILE A 373 13.45 -10.23 2.63
CA ILE A 373 12.66 -9.18 1.97
C ILE A 373 11.34 -9.00 2.72
N THR A 374 11.00 -7.76 3.03
CA THR A 374 9.67 -7.39 3.51
C THR A 374 9.06 -6.34 2.60
N ILE A 375 7.82 -6.57 2.21
CA ILE A 375 6.96 -5.62 1.49
C ILE A 375 5.75 -5.41 2.38
N SER A 376 5.59 -4.20 2.91
CA SER A 376 4.55 -3.92 3.91
C SER A 376 3.83 -2.61 3.65
N TRP A 377 2.54 -2.59 3.99
CA TRP A 377 1.69 -1.40 3.87
C TRP A 377 1.67 -0.77 2.47
N CYS A 378 1.89 -1.59 1.45
CA CYS A 378 1.91 -1.18 0.06
C CYS A 378 0.56 -1.39 -0.62
N GLU A 379 0.30 -0.57 -1.63
CA GLU A 379 -0.86 -0.69 -2.51
C GLU A 379 -0.40 -1.08 -3.92
N PHE A 380 -0.99 -2.16 -4.45
CA PHE A 380 -0.79 -2.65 -5.82
C PHE A 380 -2.07 -2.43 -6.60
N LEU A 381 -2.10 -1.37 -7.35
CA LEU A 381 -3.31 -0.82 -7.96
C LEU A 381 -3.35 -1.06 -9.47
N PRO A 382 -4.53 -1.03 -10.08
CA PRO A 382 -4.66 -0.92 -11.53
C PRO A 382 -4.12 0.44 -12.02
N ALA A 383 -4.39 0.80 -13.27
CA ALA A 383 -4.13 2.17 -13.74
C ALA A 383 -4.81 3.19 -12.82
N SER A 384 -4.18 4.33 -12.57
CA SER A 384 -4.77 5.39 -11.75
C SER A 384 -6.05 5.93 -12.40
N GLU A 385 -7.07 6.20 -11.60
CA GLU A 385 -8.32 6.80 -12.11
C GLU A 385 -8.12 8.19 -12.70
N ASP A 386 -7.11 8.92 -12.24
CA ASP A 386 -6.72 10.24 -12.74
C ASP A 386 -5.59 10.16 -13.77
N ASN A 387 -5.29 8.96 -14.27
CA ASN A 387 -4.12 8.70 -15.08
C ASN A 387 -4.36 9.00 -16.56
N VAL A 388 -3.98 10.21 -16.97
CA VAL A 388 -3.97 10.63 -18.38
C VAL A 388 -3.12 9.69 -19.26
N PHE A 389 -2.05 9.11 -18.71
CA PHE A 389 -1.14 8.19 -19.38
C PHE A 389 -1.85 6.93 -19.90
N PHE A 390 -2.64 6.26 -19.03
CA PHE A 390 -3.40 5.08 -19.42
C PHE A 390 -4.47 5.42 -20.47
N ASP A 391 -5.20 6.51 -20.25
CA ASP A 391 -6.23 6.98 -21.18
C ASP A 391 -5.64 7.40 -22.53
N GLU A 392 -4.46 8.00 -22.56
CA GLU A 392 -3.76 8.34 -23.81
C GLU A 392 -3.51 7.09 -24.65
N MET A 393 -3.05 5.98 -24.03
CA MET A 393 -2.84 4.72 -24.73
C MET A 393 -4.17 4.12 -25.23
N MET A 394 -5.18 4.05 -24.37
CA MET A 394 -6.49 3.49 -24.74
C MET A 394 -7.16 4.28 -25.87
N ASN A 395 -7.07 5.61 -25.82
CA ASN A 395 -7.59 6.49 -26.86
C ASN A 395 -6.82 6.33 -28.19
N ALA A 396 -5.49 6.15 -28.12
CA ALA A 396 -4.68 5.92 -29.33
C ALA A 396 -5.06 4.61 -30.03
N MET A 397 -5.26 3.53 -29.26
CA MET A 397 -5.68 2.23 -29.78
C MET A 397 -7.09 2.30 -30.38
N LYS A 398 -8.02 2.93 -29.68
CA LYS A 398 -9.40 3.10 -30.16
C LYS A 398 -9.48 3.95 -31.44
N ALA A 399 -8.66 4.99 -31.54
CA ALA A 399 -8.64 5.85 -32.71
C ALA A 399 -8.03 5.19 -33.95
N ASN A 400 -7.11 4.24 -33.80
CA ASN A 400 -6.39 3.60 -34.88
C ASN A 400 -6.16 2.10 -34.63
N PRO A 401 -7.22 1.29 -34.52
CA PRO A 401 -7.09 -0.12 -34.16
C PRO A 401 -6.21 -0.93 -35.12
N ASP A 402 -6.13 -0.54 -36.37
CA ASP A 402 -5.26 -1.20 -37.36
C ASP A 402 -3.76 -1.10 -37.05
N ASN A 403 -3.35 -0.12 -36.24
CA ASN A 403 -1.98 0.03 -35.78
C ASN A 403 -1.68 -0.76 -34.51
N TYR A 404 -2.70 -1.36 -33.89
CA TYR A 404 -2.61 -2.10 -32.65
C TYR A 404 -3.24 -3.49 -32.81
N PRO A 405 -2.49 -4.47 -33.34
CA PRO A 405 -3.01 -5.78 -33.72
C PRO A 405 -3.73 -6.51 -32.60
N TYR A 406 -3.25 -6.44 -31.35
CA TYR A 406 -3.90 -7.11 -30.24
C TYR A 406 -5.23 -6.44 -29.84
N TYR A 407 -5.27 -5.13 -29.81
CA TYR A 407 -6.53 -4.39 -29.60
C TYR A 407 -7.57 -4.76 -30.65
N LYS A 408 -7.15 -4.78 -31.93
CA LYS A 408 -8.00 -5.17 -33.06
C LYS A 408 -8.47 -6.61 -32.92
N HIS A 409 -7.59 -7.55 -32.55
CA HIS A 409 -7.95 -8.94 -32.30
C HIS A 409 -9.04 -9.07 -31.23
N LEU A 410 -8.95 -8.35 -30.11
CA LEU A 410 -9.97 -8.37 -29.07
C LEU A 410 -11.34 -7.84 -29.55
N LEU A 411 -11.34 -6.81 -30.42
CA LEU A 411 -12.57 -6.36 -31.09
C LEU A 411 -13.17 -7.44 -32.01
N GLU A 412 -12.32 -8.15 -32.76
CA GLU A 412 -12.74 -9.25 -33.66
C GLU A 412 -13.27 -10.46 -32.86
N GLU A 413 -12.75 -10.72 -31.67
CA GLU A 413 -13.27 -11.71 -30.70
C GLU A 413 -14.58 -11.26 -30.03
N GLY A 414 -15.08 -10.05 -30.33
CA GLY A 414 -16.38 -9.55 -29.91
C GLY A 414 -16.38 -8.74 -28.62
N MET A 415 -15.21 -8.30 -28.10
CA MET A 415 -15.17 -7.35 -27.01
C MET A 415 -15.57 -5.95 -27.49
N THR A 416 -16.26 -5.21 -26.65
CA THR A 416 -16.48 -3.77 -26.83
C THR A 416 -15.25 -2.97 -26.39
N ASP A 417 -15.11 -1.74 -26.88
CA ASP A 417 -14.05 -0.82 -26.42
C ASP A 417 -14.00 -0.72 -24.87
N GLN A 418 -15.16 -0.68 -24.22
CA GLN A 418 -15.24 -0.61 -22.77
C GLN A 418 -14.76 -1.89 -22.08
N GLN A 419 -15.05 -3.04 -22.62
CA GLN A 419 -14.55 -4.32 -22.09
C GLN A 419 -13.04 -4.43 -22.26
N ILE A 420 -12.50 -3.97 -23.40
CA ILE A 420 -11.05 -3.92 -23.63
C ILE A 420 -10.38 -2.94 -22.67
N TYR A 421 -10.98 -1.76 -22.45
CA TYR A 421 -10.51 -0.79 -21.46
C TYR A 421 -10.45 -1.41 -20.06
N ASN A 422 -11.53 -2.03 -19.60
CA ASN A 422 -11.60 -2.65 -18.28
C ASN A 422 -10.60 -3.82 -18.13
N TYR A 423 -10.38 -4.58 -19.20
CA TYR A 423 -9.38 -5.64 -19.22
C TYR A 423 -7.96 -5.09 -19.12
N ALA A 424 -7.66 -4.06 -19.90
CA ALA A 424 -6.37 -3.40 -19.87
C ALA A 424 -6.11 -2.66 -18.55
N TYR A 425 -7.17 -2.15 -17.89
CA TYR A 425 -7.08 -1.37 -16.66
C TYR A 425 -6.45 -2.16 -15.50
N GLY A 426 -6.72 -3.45 -15.38
CA GLY A 426 -6.22 -4.30 -14.29
C GLY A 426 -4.71 -4.46 -14.30
N GLN A 427 -4.12 -4.69 -13.11
CA GLN A 427 -2.72 -5.06 -12.95
C GLN A 427 -2.49 -6.50 -13.39
N LYS A 428 -1.59 -6.75 -14.33
CA LYS A 428 -1.44 -8.09 -14.90
C LYS A 428 -0.70 -9.06 -13.97
N LYS A 429 0.41 -8.66 -13.38
CA LYS A 429 1.26 -9.48 -12.51
C LYS A 429 1.80 -8.63 -11.36
N THR A 430 2.05 -9.23 -10.19
CA THR A 430 2.62 -8.49 -9.05
C THR A 430 4.02 -8.97 -8.67
N HIS A 431 4.16 -10.18 -8.09
CA HIS A 431 5.43 -10.60 -7.52
C HIS A 431 5.88 -11.95 -8.07
N LEU A 432 6.96 -11.98 -8.82
CA LEU A 432 7.65 -13.22 -9.16
C LEU A 432 8.89 -13.40 -8.27
N LEU A 433 8.94 -14.52 -7.57
CA LEU A 433 10.00 -14.84 -6.62
C LEU A 433 10.65 -16.16 -7.04
N GLY A 434 11.89 -16.06 -7.51
CA GLY A 434 12.62 -17.15 -8.19
C GLY A 434 12.46 -17.08 -9.71
N GLN A 435 13.58 -16.89 -10.39
CA GLN A 435 13.65 -16.61 -11.84
C GLN A 435 13.06 -17.74 -12.69
N SER A 436 13.42 -18.99 -12.40
CA SER A 436 12.99 -20.18 -13.14
C SER A 436 12.85 -21.41 -12.25
N ASP A 437 12.23 -22.46 -12.78
CA ASP A 437 12.10 -23.75 -12.08
C ASP A 437 13.44 -24.46 -11.90
N ASP A 438 14.46 -24.11 -12.67
CA ASP A 438 15.81 -24.67 -12.59
C ASP A 438 16.73 -23.88 -11.65
N ASP A 439 16.33 -22.69 -11.22
CA ASP A 439 17.11 -21.85 -10.30
C ASP A 439 16.86 -22.21 -8.83
N SER A 440 17.55 -23.27 -8.38
CA SER A 440 17.46 -23.72 -6.99
C SER A 440 18.05 -22.73 -5.97
N SER A 441 18.74 -21.66 -6.39
CA SER A 441 19.19 -20.60 -5.48
C SER A 441 18.02 -19.87 -4.85
N ALA A 442 16.85 -19.87 -5.50
CA ALA A 442 15.61 -19.30 -5.00
C ALA A 442 15.13 -19.87 -3.64
N LYS A 443 15.68 -21.01 -3.17
CA LYS A 443 15.48 -21.50 -1.80
C LYS A 443 15.91 -20.50 -0.71
N ASN A 444 16.79 -19.58 -1.05
CA ASN A 444 17.26 -18.53 -0.16
C ASN A 444 16.31 -17.32 -0.11
N ILE A 445 15.23 -17.30 -0.88
CA ILE A 445 14.22 -16.24 -0.79
C ILE A 445 13.46 -16.38 0.54
N LYS A 446 13.51 -15.32 1.33
CA LYS A 446 12.78 -15.13 2.59
C LYS A 446 11.91 -13.89 2.45
N LEU A 447 10.61 -14.10 2.25
CA LEU A 447 9.66 -13.03 1.96
C LEU A 447 8.62 -12.86 3.07
N THR A 448 8.39 -11.62 3.45
CA THR A 448 7.17 -11.20 4.15
C THR A 448 6.35 -10.26 3.27
N LEU A 449 5.07 -10.57 3.10
CA LEU A 449 4.07 -9.63 2.59
C LEU A 449 3.11 -9.31 3.74
N ALA A 450 3.09 -8.07 4.21
CA ALA A 450 2.32 -7.70 5.39
C ALA A 450 1.48 -6.45 5.16
N ASN A 451 0.19 -6.50 5.51
CA ASN A 451 -0.69 -5.32 5.49
C ASN A 451 -0.83 -4.67 4.09
N ASN A 452 -0.70 -5.44 3.02
CA ASN A 452 -0.76 -4.94 1.64
C ASN A 452 -2.17 -5.01 1.06
N TYR A 453 -2.45 -4.11 0.11
CA TYR A 453 -3.67 -4.10 -0.68
C TYR A 453 -3.37 -4.34 -2.17
N TYR A 454 -4.03 -5.34 -2.73
CA TYR A 454 -3.96 -5.70 -4.14
C TYR A 454 -5.34 -5.48 -4.77
N LYS A 455 -5.42 -4.58 -5.74
CA LYS A 455 -6.66 -4.30 -6.46
C LYS A 455 -6.55 -4.76 -7.92
N ASN A 456 -7.47 -5.60 -8.34
CA ASN A 456 -7.59 -6.08 -9.72
C ASN A 456 -6.28 -6.65 -10.30
N SER A 457 -5.53 -7.40 -9.50
CA SER A 457 -4.36 -8.15 -9.96
C SER A 457 -4.76 -9.49 -10.55
N MET A 458 -4.21 -9.80 -11.73
CA MET A 458 -4.55 -11.01 -12.46
C MET A 458 -3.69 -12.21 -12.09
N ASP A 459 -2.44 -11.98 -11.64
CA ASP A 459 -1.52 -13.08 -11.31
C ASP A 459 -0.45 -12.68 -10.29
N ARG A 460 0.15 -13.67 -9.61
CA ARG A 460 1.35 -13.55 -8.77
C ARG A 460 1.15 -12.73 -7.47
N MET A 461 0.18 -13.10 -6.63
CA MET A 461 -0.05 -12.43 -5.33
C MET A 461 0.36 -13.30 -4.11
N PRO A 462 1.62 -13.77 -3.92
CA PRO A 462 2.74 -13.83 -4.87
C PRO A 462 2.84 -15.16 -5.64
N ARG A 463 3.74 -15.27 -6.63
CA ARG A 463 4.24 -16.54 -7.17
C ARG A 463 5.65 -16.81 -6.67
N LEU A 464 5.82 -17.87 -5.87
CA LEU A 464 7.08 -18.24 -5.23
C LEU A 464 7.59 -19.59 -5.71
N ARG A 465 8.88 -19.67 -6.01
CA ARG A 465 9.62 -20.91 -6.27
C ARG A 465 10.66 -21.16 -5.19
N TYR A 466 10.72 -22.38 -4.67
CA TYR A 466 11.69 -22.92 -3.68
C TYR A 466 11.71 -22.21 -2.31
N GLY A 467 11.56 -20.91 -2.23
CA GLY A 467 11.78 -20.10 -1.04
C GLY A 467 10.72 -20.25 0.05
N THR A 468 10.71 -19.30 0.98
CA THR A 468 9.73 -19.21 2.07
C THR A 468 9.02 -17.86 2.03
N ALA A 469 7.69 -17.86 2.13
CA ALA A 469 6.90 -16.64 2.20
C ALA A 469 5.88 -16.69 3.33
N HIS A 470 5.82 -15.63 4.13
CA HIS A 470 4.77 -15.38 5.10
C HIS A 470 3.95 -14.17 4.64
N VAL A 471 2.67 -14.41 4.38
CA VAL A 471 1.72 -13.40 3.87
C VAL A 471 0.65 -13.19 4.94
N TYR A 472 0.52 -11.99 5.48
CA TYR A 472 -0.49 -11.75 6.51
C TYR A 472 -1.14 -10.36 6.40
N ASN A 473 -2.39 -10.29 6.85
CA ASN A 473 -3.24 -9.08 6.81
C ASN A 473 -3.35 -8.45 5.41
N CYS A 474 -3.21 -9.22 4.34
CA CYS A 474 -3.32 -8.71 2.99
C CYS A 474 -4.76 -8.77 2.48
N ILE A 475 -5.15 -7.75 1.74
CA ILE A 475 -6.42 -7.70 1.00
C ILE A 475 -6.09 -7.90 -0.46
N MET A 476 -6.70 -8.91 -1.09
CA MET A 476 -6.57 -9.22 -2.51
C MET A 476 -7.96 -9.15 -3.13
N ASP A 477 -8.27 -8.03 -3.79
CA ASP A 477 -9.58 -7.76 -4.39
C ASP A 477 -9.51 -7.73 -5.92
N ALA A 478 -10.10 -8.74 -6.54
CA ALA A 478 -10.25 -8.87 -8.00
C ALA A 478 -11.75 -8.89 -8.41
N GLN A 479 -12.63 -8.27 -7.63
CA GLN A 479 -14.06 -8.30 -7.86
C GLN A 479 -14.43 -7.69 -9.22
N ASP A 480 -13.82 -6.58 -9.62
CA ASP A 480 -14.15 -5.93 -10.90
C ASP A 480 -13.71 -6.80 -12.10
N LEU A 481 -12.56 -7.50 -11.98
CA LEU A 481 -12.13 -8.49 -12.98
C LEU A 481 -13.12 -9.66 -13.06
N ARG A 482 -13.64 -10.10 -11.92
CA ARG A 482 -14.66 -11.16 -11.87
C ARG A 482 -15.95 -10.73 -12.56
N GLU A 483 -16.41 -9.53 -12.29
CA GLU A 483 -17.61 -8.96 -12.91
C GLU A 483 -17.45 -8.81 -14.42
N MET A 484 -16.30 -8.29 -14.86
CA MET A 484 -15.96 -8.19 -16.27
C MET A 484 -15.96 -9.58 -16.95
N ARG A 485 -15.35 -10.59 -16.32
CA ARG A 485 -15.36 -11.96 -16.82
C ARG A 485 -16.79 -12.48 -17.00
N LEU A 486 -17.64 -12.29 -16.00
CA LEU A 486 -19.06 -12.71 -16.06
C LEU A 486 -19.84 -11.96 -17.14
N ASP A 487 -19.48 -10.72 -17.42
CA ASP A 487 -20.09 -9.96 -18.51
C ASP A 487 -19.68 -10.51 -19.88
N ILE A 488 -18.40 -10.75 -20.08
CA ILE A 488 -17.87 -11.32 -21.33
C ILE A 488 -18.38 -12.76 -21.55
N GLU A 489 -18.56 -13.55 -20.49
CA GLU A 489 -19.07 -14.92 -20.57
C GLU A 489 -20.46 -15.02 -21.24
N LYS A 490 -21.27 -13.97 -21.14
CA LYS A 490 -22.59 -13.90 -21.79
C LYS A 490 -22.51 -13.86 -23.32
N THR A 491 -21.43 -13.34 -23.88
CA THR A 491 -21.25 -13.13 -25.33
C THR A 491 -20.14 -14.01 -25.90
N ASN A 492 -19.06 -14.22 -25.17
CA ASN A 492 -17.92 -15.05 -25.58
C ASN A 492 -17.39 -15.89 -24.41
N PRO A 493 -17.96 -17.09 -24.13
CA PRO A 493 -17.54 -17.95 -23.02
C PRO A 493 -16.09 -18.43 -23.13
N GLU A 494 -15.55 -18.61 -24.34
CA GLU A 494 -14.17 -19.06 -24.53
C GLU A 494 -13.16 -17.96 -24.20
N LEU A 495 -13.45 -16.72 -24.54
CA LEU A 495 -12.65 -15.57 -24.14
C LEU A 495 -12.70 -15.35 -22.63
N ALA A 496 -13.88 -15.46 -22.02
CA ALA A 496 -14.06 -15.33 -20.59
C ALA A 496 -13.20 -16.31 -19.78
N LYS A 497 -12.95 -17.53 -20.28
CA LYS A 497 -12.05 -18.50 -19.63
C LYS A 497 -10.60 -18.03 -19.57
N LYS A 498 -10.17 -17.14 -20.45
CA LYS A 498 -8.81 -16.57 -20.46
C LYS A 498 -8.64 -15.44 -19.44
N ILE A 499 -9.74 -14.85 -18.98
CA ILE A 499 -9.75 -13.78 -17.99
C ILE A 499 -9.81 -14.39 -16.59
N VAL A 500 -8.66 -14.63 -16.01
CA VAL A 500 -8.51 -15.26 -14.68
C VAL A 500 -7.74 -14.35 -13.75
N SER A 501 -7.99 -14.51 -12.46
CA SER A 501 -7.17 -13.95 -11.40
C SER A 501 -6.59 -15.09 -10.56
N ASN A 502 -5.27 -15.13 -10.44
CA ASN A 502 -4.52 -16.10 -9.65
C ASN A 502 -3.97 -15.43 -8.41
N GLY A 503 -4.31 -15.93 -7.25
CA GLY A 503 -3.82 -15.43 -5.97
C GLY A 503 -2.41 -15.90 -5.66
N ALA A 504 -2.24 -16.51 -4.49
CA ALA A 504 -0.95 -17.00 -4.03
C ALA A 504 -0.59 -18.36 -4.65
N SER A 505 0.60 -18.46 -5.22
CA SER A 505 1.08 -19.65 -5.92
C SER A 505 2.42 -20.13 -5.36
N SER A 506 2.47 -21.35 -4.84
CA SER A 506 3.67 -21.99 -4.30
C SER A 506 4.17 -23.09 -5.24
N ASN A 507 5.41 -23.02 -5.67
CA ASN A 507 5.99 -23.87 -6.70
C ASN A 507 7.34 -24.45 -6.27
N CYS A 508 7.75 -25.55 -6.89
CA CYS A 508 9.10 -26.15 -6.74
C CYS A 508 9.47 -26.44 -5.27
N GLY A 509 8.52 -26.94 -4.48
CA GLY A 509 8.75 -27.23 -3.06
C GLY A 509 8.86 -25.98 -2.17
N ALA A 510 8.46 -24.80 -2.64
CA ALA A 510 8.41 -23.60 -1.81
C ALA A 510 7.46 -23.77 -0.61
N HIS A 511 7.68 -22.98 0.42
CA HIS A 511 6.82 -22.95 1.62
C HIS A 511 6.14 -21.60 1.77
N MET A 512 4.80 -21.61 1.80
CA MET A 512 4.01 -20.38 1.89
C MET A 512 2.85 -20.53 2.88
N LEU A 513 2.75 -19.57 3.79
CA LEU A 513 1.62 -19.45 4.71
C LEU A 513 0.95 -18.10 4.56
N LEU A 514 -0.38 -18.11 4.41
CA LEU A 514 -1.22 -16.93 4.49
C LEU A 514 -1.93 -16.91 5.85
N GLU A 515 -2.00 -15.74 6.51
CA GLU A 515 -2.75 -15.56 7.74
C GLU A 515 -3.57 -14.26 7.70
N ASN A 516 -4.82 -14.36 8.13
CA ASN A 516 -5.72 -13.21 8.28
C ASN A 516 -5.83 -12.34 7.00
N CYS A 517 -5.86 -12.98 5.84
CA CYS A 517 -6.04 -12.31 4.57
C CYS A 517 -7.51 -12.28 4.14
N TYR A 518 -7.83 -11.32 3.27
CA TYR A 518 -9.13 -11.26 2.60
C TYR A 518 -8.92 -11.38 1.09
N MET A 519 -9.61 -12.32 0.48
CA MET A 519 -9.51 -12.59 -0.96
C MET A 519 -10.92 -12.51 -1.58
N SER A 520 -11.10 -11.67 -2.59
CA SER A 520 -12.39 -11.47 -3.25
C SER A 520 -12.28 -11.51 -4.77
N GLY A 521 -13.19 -12.23 -5.42
CA GLY A 521 -13.27 -12.30 -6.89
C GLY A 521 -12.12 -13.04 -7.57
N ILE A 522 -11.20 -13.65 -6.81
CA ILE A 522 -10.01 -14.33 -7.33
C ILE A 522 -10.39 -15.72 -7.81
N THR A 523 -10.12 -16.02 -9.07
CA THR A 523 -10.51 -17.29 -9.70
C THR A 523 -9.83 -18.49 -9.04
N ASN A 524 -8.53 -18.42 -8.82
CA ASN A 524 -7.71 -19.44 -8.19
C ASN A 524 -6.98 -18.84 -6.99
N ALA A 525 -7.59 -18.86 -5.81
CA ALA A 525 -7.10 -18.14 -4.65
C ALA A 525 -5.75 -18.68 -4.11
N LEU A 526 -5.61 -20.00 -3.98
CA LEU A 526 -4.37 -20.67 -3.58
C LEU A 526 -4.01 -21.73 -4.62
N ILE A 527 -2.75 -21.75 -5.04
CA ILE A 527 -2.26 -22.65 -6.09
C ILE A 527 -1.00 -23.37 -5.60
N SER A 528 -0.96 -24.70 -5.80
CA SER A 528 0.24 -25.51 -5.61
C SER A 528 0.69 -26.06 -6.96
N GLY A 529 1.82 -25.56 -7.46
CA GLY A 529 2.24 -25.75 -8.85
C GLY A 529 1.47 -24.85 -9.83
N ASN A 530 2.14 -24.29 -10.83
CA ASN A 530 1.53 -23.40 -11.81
C ASN A 530 2.20 -23.56 -13.18
N GLY A 531 1.42 -23.82 -14.24
CA GLY A 531 1.96 -24.14 -15.54
C GLY A 531 2.79 -25.43 -15.52
N SER A 532 4.02 -25.37 -15.98
CA SER A 532 4.97 -26.50 -15.91
C SER A 532 5.64 -26.67 -14.55
N SER A 533 5.54 -25.69 -13.66
CA SER A 533 6.24 -25.68 -12.36
C SER A 533 5.71 -26.77 -11.43
N PRO A 534 6.59 -27.54 -10.75
CA PRO A 534 6.18 -28.49 -9.73
C PRO A 534 5.46 -27.85 -8.54
N ALA A 535 4.73 -28.68 -7.80
CA ALA A 535 3.98 -28.26 -6.60
C ALA A 535 4.91 -27.72 -5.49
N GLY A 536 4.38 -26.84 -4.66
CA GLY A 536 4.97 -26.36 -3.42
C GLY A 536 3.96 -26.41 -2.26
N TYR A 537 4.41 -26.17 -1.06
CA TYR A 537 3.58 -26.17 0.15
C TYR A 537 2.89 -24.82 0.32
N ILE A 538 1.57 -24.82 0.47
CA ILE A 538 0.78 -23.60 0.68
C ILE A 538 -0.43 -23.91 1.57
N ASN A 539 -0.75 -22.98 2.47
CA ASN A 539 -2.03 -22.99 3.20
C ASN A 539 -2.40 -21.57 3.65
N ALA A 540 -3.65 -21.41 4.08
CA ALA A 540 -4.17 -20.15 4.60
C ALA A 540 -4.99 -20.39 5.87
N PHE A 541 -4.75 -19.57 6.90
CA PHE A 541 -5.45 -19.61 8.18
C PHE A 541 -6.17 -18.30 8.45
N ASN A 542 -7.35 -18.36 9.05
CA ASN A 542 -8.19 -17.20 9.34
C ASN A 542 -8.40 -16.26 8.14
N THR A 543 -8.29 -16.82 6.94
CA THR A 543 -8.40 -16.08 5.68
C THR A 543 -9.83 -16.21 5.17
N ILE A 544 -10.41 -15.09 4.74
CA ILE A 544 -11.75 -15.07 4.14
C ILE A 544 -11.61 -15.08 2.63
N TYR A 545 -12.36 -15.98 1.99
CA TYR A 545 -12.46 -16.04 0.54
C TYR A 545 -13.91 -15.80 0.12
N MET A 546 -14.11 -14.76 -0.70
CA MET A 546 -15.39 -14.34 -1.23
C MET A 546 -15.45 -14.53 -2.75
N MET A 547 -16.50 -15.14 -3.23
CA MET A 547 -16.77 -15.27 -4.67
C MET A 547 -18.26 -15.03 -4.91
N ASP A 548 -18.57 -14.16 -5.85
CA ASP A 548 -19.95 -13.81 -6.24
C ASP A 548 -20.83 -13.41 -5.04
N GLY A 549 -20.26 -12.61 -4.12
CA GLY A 549 -20.93 -12.10 -2.92
C GLY A 549 -21.13 -13.13 -1.79
N ALA A 550 -20.60 -14.34 -1.93
CA ALA A 550 -20.73 -15.39 -0.92
C ALA A 550 -19.37 -15.88 -0.41
N LYS A 551 -19.27 -16.14 0.90
CA LYS A 551 -18.09 -16.78 1.49
C LYS A 551 -17.97 -18.20 0.97
N GLN A 552 -16.78 -18.55 0.51
CA GLN A 552 -16.45 -19.87 -0.02
C GLN A 552 -15.44 -20.58 0.89
N GLU A 553 -15.37 -21.91 0.75
CA GLU A 553 -14.28 -22.68 1.30
C GLU A 553 -13.00 -22.42 0.50
N LEU A 554 -11.93 -22.06 1.19
CA LEU A 554 -10.64 -21.82 0.55
C LEU A 554 -9.92 -23.15 0.32
N LYS A 555 -9.67 -23.48 -0.94
CA LYS A 555 -9.03 -24.72 -1.36
C LYS A 555 -7.75 -24.42 -2.11
N VAL A 556 -6.77 -25.32 -1.96
CA VAL A 556 -5.54 -25.28 -2.77
C VAL A 556 -5.85 -25.94 -4.12
N ALA A 557 -5.77 -25.18 -5.19
CA ALA A 557 -5.86 -25.69 -6.53
C ALA A 557 -4.52 -26.31 -6.96
N LEU A 558 -4.55 -27.49 -7.53
CA LEU A 558 -3.42 -28.07 -8.22
C LEU A 558 -3.47 -27.61 -9.69
N ASN A 559 -2.32 -27.33 -10.27
CA ASN A 559 -2.27 -27.10 -11.69
C ASN A 559 -2.62 -28.40 -12.46
N THR A 560 -3.72 -28.35 -13.19
CA THR A 560 -4.35 -29.53 -13.83
C THR A 560 -3.59 -30.10 -15.02
N ASP A 561 -2.50 -29.47 -15.45
CA ASP A 561 -1.74 -29.93 -16.61
C ASP A 561 -0.77 -31.07 -16.30
N LYS A 562 -0.67 -31.48 -15.01
CA LYS A 562 0.17 -32.57 -14.55
C LYS A 562 -0.63 -33.70 -13.92
N GLU A 563 -0.84 -34.77 -14.66
CA GLU A 563 -1.45 -35.99 -14.13
C GLU A 563 -0.60 -36.54 -12.96
N GLY A 564 -1.23 -36.78 -11.81
CA GLY A 564 -0.64 -37.46 -10.67
C GLY A 564 0.03 -36.59 -9.61
N GLU A 565 0.12 -35.28 -9.79
CA GLU A 565 0.59 -34.40 -8.71
C GLU A 565 -0.52 -34.14 -7.68
N VAL A 566 -0.15 -34.02 -6.42
CA VAL A 566 -1.07 -33.72 -5.30
C VAL A 566 -0.74 -32.34 -4.78
N ALA A 567 -1.76 -31.52 -4.55
CA ALA A 567 -1.62 -30.21 -3.90
C ALA A 567 -1.02 -30.41 -2.49
N LEU A 568 0.04 -29.67 -2.18
CA LEU A 568 0.75 -29.75 -0.90
C LEU A 568 0.21 -28.67 0.03
N VAL A 569 -0.32 -29.06 1.18
CA VAL A 569 -0.88 -28.16 2.19
C VAL A 569 0.15 -27.93 3.29
N GLN A 570 0.46 -26.69 3.58
CA GLN A 570 1.39 -26.30 4.62
C GLN A 570 0.73 -26.39 6.01
N ASP A 571 1.37 -27.09 6.96
CA ASP A 571 0.99 -27.02 8.36
C ASP A 571 1.45 -25.68 8.96
N LYS A 572 0.52 -24.94 9.57
CA LYS A 572 0.77 -23.62 10.12
C LYS A 572 1.80 -23.63 11.25
N ASP A 573 1.67 -24.57 12.17
CA ASP A 573 2.53 -24.62 13.35
C ASP A 573 3.92 -25.10 12.99
N GLU A 574 4.04 -25.98 12.00
CA GLU A 574 5.31 -26.39 11.42
C GLU A 574 6.01 -25.21 10.73
N PHE A 575 5.29 -24.48 9.89
CA PHE A 575 5.83 -23.28 9.23
C PHE A 575 6.31 -22.23 10.25
N LYS A 576 5.50 -21.96 11.28
CA LYS A 576 5.82 -20.90 12.26
C LYS A 576 7.00 -21.21 13.15
N LYS A 577 7.37 -22.47 13.34
CA LYS A 577 8.58 -22.84 14.10
C LYS A 577 9.85 -22.29 13.48
N ASP A 578 9.87 -22.17 12.16
CA ASP A 578 11.04 -21.76 11.41
C ASP A 578 11.09 -20.25 11.12
N LEU A 579 10.06 -19.48 11.55
CA LEU A 579 10.08 -18.03 11.42
C LEU A 579 11.09 -17.40 12.41
N PRO A 580 12.01 -16.56 11.93
CA PRO A 580 13.02 -15.93 12.78
C PRO A 580 12.50 -14.70 13.55
N TYR A 581 11.24 -14.36 13.41
CA TYR A 581 10.58 -13.23 14.05
C TYR A 581 9.30 -13.66 14.75
N THR A 582 8.93 -12.90 15.77
CA THR A 582 7.72 -13.10 16.57
C THR A 582 7.06 -11.76 16.86
N GLY A 583 5.84 -11.78 17.36
CA GLY A 583 5.17 -10.54 17.83
C GLY A 583 4.55 -9.70 16.72
N TYR A 584 4.46 -10.22 15.49
CA TYR A 584 3.69 -9.56 14.42
C TYR A 584 2.19 -9.57 14.79
N THR A 585 1.52 -8.50 14.40
CA THR A 585 0.10 -8.32 14.71
C THR A 585 -0.75 -8.93 13.59
N LEU A 586 -1.69 -9.78 13.95
CA LEU A 586 -2.70 -10.29 13.03
C LEU A 586 -4.01 -9.54 13.24
N TYR A 587 -4.50 -8.89 12.19
CA TYR A 587 -5.77 -8.17 12.21
C TYR A 587 -6.91 -9.09 11.80
N ALA A 588 -8.06 -8.98 12.46
CA ALA A 588 -9.22 -9.75 12.03
C ALA A 588 -9.76 -9.22 10.70
N VAL A 589 -10.03 -10.13 9.81
CA VAL A 589 -10.74 -9.86 8.56
C VAL A 589 -12.23 -10.09 8.83
N SER A 590 -13.03 -9.03 8.79
CA SER A 590 -14.49 -9.08 9.01
C SER A 590 -15.26 -8.76 7.74
#